data_f166e6449367f54504a18b237c05cb55
#
_entry.id   f166e6449367f54504a18b237c05cb55
#
_cell.length_a   1.000
_cell.length_b   1.000
_cell.length_c   1.000
_cell.angle_alpha   90.00
_cell.angle_beta   90.00
_cell.angle_gamma   90.00
#
_symmetry.space_group_name_H-M   'P 1'
#
loop_
_entity.id
_entity.type
_entity.pdbx_description
1 polymer ?
#
loop_
_entity_poly.entity_id
_entity_poly.type
_entity_poly.pdbx_seq_one_letter_code
_entity_poly.pdbx_strand_id
1 'polypeptide(L)'
;IRELPKTFELGMFFILVFSVIVASMFNIHSVNGGSWYVGGFVLWIIGVSAILHLILCRIAKVSGDLFCVCQVGLLCSPPFVPPIAGAMKNKKVLISGIVVGLVGYAIGTYLGALLAWVLR
;
A
#
# COMPACT_ATOMS: atom_id res chain seq x y z
N ILE A 1 27.22 -4.54 -11.94
CA ILE A 1 26.38 -3.50 -11.29
C ILE A 1 25.58 -2.68 -12.33
N ARG A 2 25.83 -2.88 -13.64
CA ARG A 2 25.15 -2.13 -14.73
C ARG A 2 23.79 -2.71 -15.14
N GLU A 3 23.42 -3.88 -14.66
CA GLU A 3 22.20 -4.61 -15.06
C GLU A 3 20.97 -4.36 -14.13
N LEU A 4 21.17 -3.74 -12.99
CA LEU A 4 20.11 -3.51 -11.99
C LEU A 4 18.94 -2.62 -12.46
N PRO A 5 19.12 -1.55 -13.28
CA PRO A 5 18.00 -0.75 -13.72
C PRO A 5 17.04 -1.51 -14.65
N LYS A 6 17.54 -2.38 -15.52
CA LYS A 6 16.70 -3.18 -16.42
C LYS A 6 15.87 -4.22 -15.69
N THR A 7 16.44 -4.88 -14.69
CA THR A 7 15.71 -5.85 -13.84
C THR A 7 14.61 -5.16 -13.03
N PHE A 8 14.86 -3.95 -12.56
CA PHE A 8 13.87 -3.14 -11.85
C PHE A 8 12.71 -2.72 -12.75
N GLU A 9 13.00 -2.26 -13.97
CA GLU A 9 11.98 -1.91 -14.97
C GLU A 9 11.15 -3.13 -15.37
N LEU A 10 11.77 -4.29 -15.53
CA LEU A 10 11.09 -5.54 -15.81
C LEU A 10 10.15 -5.94 -14.65
N GLY A 11 10.60 -5.81 -13.41
CA GLY A 11 9.77 -6.04 -12.23
C GLY A 11 8.56 -5.13 -12.17
N MET A 12 8.75 -3.84 -12.47
CA MET A 12 7.65 -2.88 -12.56
C MET A 12 6.64 -3.25 -13.65
N PHE A 13 7.12 -3.69 -14.80
CA PHE A 13 6.27 -4.13 -15.90
C PHE A 13 5.39 -5.31 -15.47
N PHE A 14 5.94 -6.32 -14.82
CA PHE A 14 5.18 -7.45 -14.30
C PHE A 14 4.13 -7.03 -13.26
N ILE A 15 4.46 -6.10 -12.37
CA ILE A 15 3.51 -5.57 -11.39
C ILE A 15 2.34 -4.87 -12.10
N LEU A 16 2.62 -4.06 -13.12
CA LEU A 16 1.58 -3.38 -13.89
C LEU A 16 0.68 -4.36 -14.63
N VAL A 17 1.26 -5.36 -15.29
CA VAL A 17 0.50 -6.43 -15.97
C VAL A 17 -0.38 -7.18 -14.99
N PHE A 18 0.16 -7.57 -13.83
CA PHE A 18 -0.60 -8.23 -12.78
C PHE A 18 -1.77 -7.35 -12.29
N SER A 19 -1.53 -6.06 -12.07
CA SER A 19 -2.57 -5.12 -11.64
C SER A 19 -3.71 -5.00 -12.66
N VAL A 20 -3.39 -4.97 -13.96
CA VAL A 20 -4.39 -4.94 -15.03
C VAL A 20 -5.21 -6.23 -15.06
N ILE A 21 -4.56 -7.39 -14.91
CA ILE A 21 -5.25 -8.69 -14.87
C ILE A 21 -6.22 -8.73 -13.69
N VAL A 22 -5.77 -8.35 -12.48
CA VAL A 22 -6.62 -8.32 -11.29
C VAL A 22 -7.79 -7.35 -11.46
N ALA A 23 -7.53 -6.16 -12.02
CA ALA A 23 -8.58 -5.19 -12.31
C ALA A 23 -9.62 -5.71 -13.33
N SER A 24 -9.18 -6.48 -14.35
CA SER A 24 -10.06 -7.05 -15.36
C SER A 24 -10.95 -8.18 -14.83
N MET A 25 -10.56 -8.81 -13.74
CA MET A 25 -11.38 -9.82 -13.05
C MET A 25 -12.54 -9.21 -12.24
N PHE A 26 -12.54 -7.88 -12.07
CA PHE A 26 -13.59 -7.18 -11.36
C PHE A 26 -14.89 -7.19 -12.17
N ASN A 27 -15.89 -7.90 -11.67
CA ASN A 27 -17.20 -8.02 -12.31
C ASN A 27 -18.15 -6.94 -11.78
N ILE A 28 -18.41 -5.92 -12.61
CA ILE A 28 -19.29 -4.80 -12.26
C ILE A 28 -20.73 -5.28 -11.99
N HIS A 29 -21.17 -6.37 -12.63
CA HIS A 29 -22.52 -6.91 -12.45
C HIS A 29 -22.73 -7.60 -11.10
N SER A 30 -21.67 -7.95 -10.39
CA SER A 30 -21.75 -8.52 -9.04
C SER A 30 -21.84 -7.46 -7.93
N VAL A 31 -21.75 -6.17 -8.30
CA VAL A 31 -21.86 -5.05 -7.36
C VAL A 31 -23.33 -4.80 -7.04
N ASN A 32 -23.86 -5.53 -6.06
CA ASN A 32 -25.18 -5.31 -5.51
C ASN A 32 -25.19 -4.13 -4.50
N GLY A 33 -26.39 -3.62 -4.16
CA GLY A 33 -26.52 -2.50 -3.22
C GLY A 33 -25.73 -2.64 -1.91
N GLY A 34 -25.53 -3.89 -1.43
CA GLY A 34 -24.69 -4.16 -0.26
C GLY A 34 -23.19 -3.87 -0.47
N SER A 35 -22.70 -3.98 -1.70
CA SER A 35 -21.28 -3.73 -2.01
C SER A 35 -20.91 -2.26 -1.86
N TRP A 36 -21.86 -1.33 -2.05
CA TRP A 36 -21.65 0.10 -1.84
C TRP A 36 -21.35 0.44 -0.38
N TYR A 37 -22.05 -0.23 0.57
CA TYR A 37 -21.79 -0.04 1.99
C TYR A 37 -20.40 -0.55 2.37
N VAL A 38 -20.00 -1.70 1.84
CA VAL A 38 -18.66 -2.25 2.07
C VAL A 38 -17.58 -1.33 1.47
N GLY A 39 -17.77 -0.86 0.23
CA GLY A 39 -16.86 0.09 -0.42
C GLY A 39 -16.73 1.40 0.35
N GLY A 40 -17.85 1.98 0.79
CA GLY A 40 -17.87 3.18 1.62
C GLY A 40 -17.17 2.98 2.98
N PHE A 41 -17.39 1.82 3.61
CA PHE A 41 -16.74 1.47 4.87
C PHE A 41 -15.23 1.33 4.73
N VAL A 42 -14.76 0.68 3.67
CA VAL A 42 -13.32 0.55 3.36
C VAL A 42 -12.69 1.91 3.10
N LEU A 43 -13.34 2.77 2.29
CA LEU A 43 -12.87 4.14 2.05
C LEU A 43 -12.80 4.96 3.34
N TRP A 44 -13.78 4.81 4.22
CA TRP A 44 -13.79 5.49 5.51
C TRP A 44 -12.59 5.05 6.37
N ILE A 45 -12.35 3.74 6.48
CA ILE A 45 -11.21 3.21 7.26
C ILE A 45 -9.88 3.72 6.67
N ILE A 46 -9.71 3.66 5.35
CA ILE A 46 -8.51 4.17 4.67
C ILE A 46 -8.32 5.66 4.94
N GLY A 47 -9.38 6.45 4.83
CA GLY A 47 -9.35 7.89 5.06
C GLY A 47 -8.95 8.25 6.49
N VAL A 48 -9.59 7.63 7.48
CA VAL A 48 -9.28 7.85 8.90
C VAL A 48 -7.86 7.41 9.22
N SER A 49 -7.44 6.24 8.72
CA SER A 49 -6.08 5.73 8.89
C SER A 49 -5.03 6.67 8.29
N ALA A 50 -5.29 7.20 7.09
CA ALA A 50 -4.37 8.14 6.42
C ALA A 50 -4.25 9.45 7.19
N ILE A 51 -5.37 9.99 7.70
CA ILE A 51 -5.39 11.22 8.51
C ILE A 51 -4.60 10.99 9.81
N LEU A 52 -4.86 9.88 10.50
CA LEU A 52 -4.15 9.55 11.74
C LEU A 52 -2.64 9.41 11.51
N HIS A 53 -2.25 8.72 10.42
CA HIS A 53 -0.86 8.56 10.03
C HIS A 53 -0.22 9.92 9.70
N LEU A 54 -0.95 10.81 8.99
CA LEU A 54 -0.48 12.15 8.68
C LEU A 54 -0.22 12.96 9.97
N ILE A 55 -1.14 12.90 10.94
CA ILE A 55 -1.00 13.59 12.23
C ILE A 55 0.22 13.07 12.98
N LEU A 56 0.41 11.75 13.05
CA LEU A 56 1.56 11.13 13.71
C LEU A 56 2.87 11.52 13.04
N CYS A 57 2.93 11.51 11.71
CA CYS A 57 4.11 11.94 10.96
C CYS A 57 4.42 13.42 11.16
N ARG A 58 3.39 14.25 11.30
CA ARG A 58 3.53 15.68 11.58
C ARG A 58 4.14 15.93 12.97
N ILE A 59 3.67 15.19 13.98
CA ILE A 59 4.20 15.26 15.35
C ILE A 59 5.66 14.76 15.38
N ALA A 60 5.95 13.66 14.67
CA ALA A 60 7.29 13.08 14.59
C ALA A 60 8.24 13.85 13.66
N LYS A 61 7.79 14.94 13.01
CA LYS A 61 8.57 15.75 12.05
C LYS A 61 9.16 14.92 10.90
N VAL A 62 8.43 13.92 10.45
CA VAL A 62 8.81 13.06 9.33
C VAL A 62 8.67 13.82 8.02
N SER A 63 9.61 13.61 7.06
CA SER A 63 9.52 14.22 5.73
C SER A 63 8.28 13.72 4.97
N GLY A 64 7.66 14.61 4.17
CA GLY A 64 6.49 14.26 3.36
C GLY A 64 6.74 13.10 2.40
N ASP A 65 7.96 13.01 1.85
CA ASP A 65 8.37 11.91 0.97
C ASP A 65 8.30 10.56 1.67
N LEU A 66 8.81 10.50 2.91
CA LEU A 66 8.78 9.28 3.71
C LEU A 66 7.34 8.90 4.08
N PHE A 67 6.50 9.89 4.43
CA PHE A 67 5.07 9.67 4.67
C PHE A 67 4.39 9.03 3.47
N CYS A 68 4.55 9.61 2.26
CA CYS A 68 3.92 9.09 1.04
C CYS A 68 4.36 7.66 0.74
N VAL A 69 5.65 7.38 0.84
CA VAL A 69 6.22 6.06 0.53
C VAL A 69 5.76 5.01 1.56
N CYS A 70 5.73 5.35 2.85
CA CYS A 70 5.21 4.46 3.89
C CYS A 70 3.70 4.22 3.74
N GLN A 71 2.93 5.25 3.41
CA GLN A 71 1.49 5.13 3.19
C GLN A 71 1.19 4.18 2.02
N VAL A 72 1.91 4.30 0.92
CA VAL A 72 1.78 3.38 -0.22
C VAL A 72 2.21 1.97 0.15
N GLY A 73 3.31 1.80 0.89
CA GLY A 73 3.77 0.49 1.35
C GLY A 73 2.77 -0.22 2.25
N LEU A 74 2.04 0.52 3.09
CA LEU A 74 1.02 -0.02 4.00
C LEU A 74 -0.32 -0.31 3.31
N LEU A 75 -0.76 0.56 2.39
CA LEU A 75 -2.06 0.43 1.72
C LEU A 75 -2.01 -0.44 0.46
N CYS A 76 -0.99 -0.21 -0.38
CA CYS A 76 -0.90 -0.83 -1.70
C CYS A 76 0.02 -2.06 -1.74
N SER A 77 0.73 -2.35 -0.68
CA SER A 77 1.76 -3.39 -0.55
C SER A 77 3.18 -2.92 -0.91
N PRO A 78 4.22 -3.55 -0.33
CA PRO A 78 5.63 -3.19 -0.54
C PRO A 78 6.10 -3.14 -2.00
N PRO A 79 5.60 -3.97 -2.95
CA PRO A 79 6.00 -3.90 -4.36
C PRO A 79 5.70 -2.56 -5.06
N PHE A 80 4.74 -1.78 -4.57
CA PHE A 80 4.41 -0.47 -5.14
C PHE A 80 5.29 0.68 -4.64
N VAL A 81 6.07 0.45 -3.62
CA VAL A 81 7.00 1.44 -3.05
C VAL A 81 8.09 1.89 -4.04
N PRO A 82 8.75 0.98 -4.79
CA PRO A 82 9.80 1.38 -5.73
C PRO A 82 9.35 2.34 -6.84
N PRO A 83 8.21 2.12 -7.52
CA PRO A 83 7.71 3.08 -8.51
C PRO A 83 7.50 4.48 -7.94
N ILE A 84 6.92 4.58 -6.76
CA ILE A 84 6.63 5.87 -6.11
C ILE A 84 7.92 6.58 -5.68
N ALA A 85 8.84 5.87 -5.03
CA ALA A 85 10.14 6.42 -4.66
C ALA A 85 10.96 6.85 -5.88
N GLY A 86 10.83 6.13 -7.00
CA GLY A 86 11.42 6.49 -8.28
C GLY A 86 10.83 7.77 -8.86
N ALA A 87 9.51 7.92 -8.84
CA ALA A 87 8.81 9.12 -9.30
C ALA A 87 9.18 10.35 -8.47
N MET A 88 9.38 10.19 -7.15
CA MET A 88 9.82 11.24 -6.24
C MET A 88 11.32 11.55 -6.34
N LYS A 89 12.07 10.80 -7.16
CA LYS A 89 13.55 10.92 -7.32
C LYS A 89 14.33 10.81 -6.00
N ASN A 90 13.71 10.25 -4.97
CA ASN A 90 14.28 10.13 -3.62
C ASN A 90 14.50 8.66 -3.25
N LYS A 91 15.64 8.12 -3.65
CA LYS A 91 15.99 6.72 -3.39
C LYS A 91 16.25 6.40 -1.90
N LYS A 92 16.47 7.42 -1.08
CA LYS A 92 16.77 7.23 0.36
C LYS A 92 15.55 6.69 1.12
N VAL A 93 14.35 7.08 0.69
CA VAL A 93 13.10 6.66 1.34
C VAL A 93 12.62 5.27 0.88
N LEU A 94 13.21 4.72 -0.20
CA LEU A 94 12.84 3.43 -0.78
C LEU A 94 12.97 2.29 0.23
N ILE A 95 14.14 2.16 0.85
CA ILE A 95 14.43 1.07 1.80
C ILE A 95 13.51 1.19 3.03
N SER A 96 13.39 2.40 3.57
CA SER A 96 12.53 2.67 4.73
C SER A 96 11.07 2.34 4.44
N GLY A 97 10.56 2.72 3.27
CA GLY A 97 9.19 2.42 2.85
C GLY A 97 8.92 0.92 2.68
N ILE A 98 9.86 0.17 2.10
CA ILE A 98 9.74 -1.29 1.96
C ILE A 98 9.74 -1.96 3.33
N VAL A 99 10.66 -1.59 4.21
CA VAL A 99 10.77 -2.18 5.55
C VAL A 99 9.50 -1.90 6.37
N VAL A 100 9.05 -0.65 6.39
CA VAL A 100 7.81 -0.26 7.10
C VAL A 100 6.61 -0.97 6.51
N GLY A 101 6.51 -1.08 5.18
CA GLY A 101 5.44 -1.79 4.51
C GLY A 101 5.42 -3.29 4.86
N LEU A 102 6.57 -3.96 4.87
CA LEU A 102 6.68 -5.39 5.24
C LEU A 102 6.30 -5.63 6.70
N VAL A 103 6.82 -4.82 7.61
CA VAL A 103 6.52 -4.92 9.06
C VAL A 103 5.04 -4.63 9.31
N GLY A 104 4.51 -3.57 8.72
CA GLY A 104 3.11 -3.20 8.85
C GLY A 104 2.17 -4.26 8.29
N TYR A 105 2.51 -4.86 7.15
CA TYR A 105 1.75 -5.95 6.55
C TYR A 105 1.74 -7.20 7.42
N ALA A 106 2.89 -7.57 7.96
CA ALA A 106 3.00 -8.71 8.88
C ALA A 106 2.15 -8.49 10.14
N ILE A 107 2.33 -7.36 10.82
CA ILE A 107 1.57 -7.02 12.03
C ILE A 107 0.06 -6.95 11.74
N GLY A 108 -0.33 -6.27 10.66
CA GLY A 108 -1.73 -6.12 10.26
C GLY A 108 -2.40 -7.47 9.99
N THR A 109 -1.71 -8.38 9.31
CA THR A 109 -2.22 -9.72 9.01
C THR A 109 -2.44 -10.54 10.29
N TYR A 110 -1.48 -10.53 11.20
CA TYR A 110 -1.61 -11.28 12.47
C TYR A 110 -2.67 -10.67 13.38
N LEU A 111 -2.71 -9.35 13.52
CA LEU A 111 -3.75 -8.67 14.29
C LEU A 111 -5.15 -8.88 13.71
N GLY A 112 -5.28 -8.82 12.39
CA GLY A 112 -6.55 -9.06 11.72
C GLY A 112 -7.03 -10.49 11.91
N ALA A 113 -6.15 -11.48 11.80
CA ALA A 113 -6.47 -12.89 12.07
C ALA A 113 -6.87 -13.13 13.54
N LEU A 114 -6.15 -12.51 14.48
CA LEU A 114 -6.46 -12.60 15.91
C LEU A 114 -7.81 -11.98 16.24
N LEU A 115 -8.10 -10.80 15.71
CA LEU A 115 -9.41 -10.15 15.89
C LEU A 115 -10.54 -10.99 15.29
N ALA A 116 -10.36 -11.55 14.10
CA ALA A 116 -11.35 -12.43 13.48
C ALA A 116 -11.61 -13.69 14.32
N TRP A 117 -10.56 -14.21 14.97
CA TRP A 117 -10.69 -15.37 15.86
C TRP A 117 -11.41 -15.03 17.17
N VAL A 118 -11.14 -13.86 17.75
CA VAL A 118 -11.77 -13.40 18.99
C VAL A 118 -13.25 -13.05 18.79
N LEU A 119 -13.59 -12.48 17.63
CA LEU A 119 -14.96 -12.06 17.31
C LEU A 119 -15.87 -13.20 16.79
N ARG A 120 -15.32 -14.39 16.58
CA ARG A 120 -16.05 -15.57 16.11
C ARG A 120 -16.65 -16.36 17.27
#